data_698512988162da6a279dd264d386c0fb
#
_entry.id   698512988162da6a279dd264d386c0fb
#
_cell.length_a   1.000
_cell.length_b   1.000
_cell.length_c   1.000
_cell.angle_alpha   90.00
_cell.angle_beta   90.00
_cell.angle_gamma   90.00
#
_symmetry.space_group_name_H-M   'P 1'
#
loop_
_entity.id
_entity.type
_entity.pdbx_description
1 polymer ?
#
loop_
_entity_poly.entity_id
_entity_poly.type
_entity_poly.pdbx_seq_one_letter_code
_entity_poly.pdbx_strand_id
1 'polypeptide(L)'
;MIPITEECPKGQCTNPYGWTKSMLEQILSDIQKADPEWNVVILRYFNPIGAHKSGTMGENPNGIPNNLMPYITQVAVGKLEKLGVFGNDYDTHDGTGVRDYIHVVDLAKGHVKALKKGYIFQPRGNTGKISCDADTK
;
A
#
# COMPACT_ATOMS: atom_id res chain seq x y z
N MET A 1 -0.47 -16.31 7.84
CA MET A 1 0.83 -16.02 8.50
C MET A 1 0.79 -14.56 8.95
N ILE A 2 0.97 -14.31 10.22
CA ILE A 2 1.04 -12.97 10.84
C ILE A 2 2.28 -12.97 11.73
N PRO A 3 3.18 -11.99 11.65
CA PRO A 3 3.15 -10.83 10.75
C PRO A 3 3.40 -11.19 9.28
N ILE A 4 2.91 -10.33 8.37
CA ILE A 4 3.17 -10.46 6.94
C ILE A 4 4.55 -9.87 6.64
N THR A 5 5.45 -10.69 6.10
CA THR A 5 6.81 -10.28 5.70
C THR A 5 7.00 -10.44 4.19
N GLU A 6 8.11 -9.94 3.65
CA GLU A 6 8.44 -10.08 2.22
C GLU A 6 8.66 -11.52 1.78
N GLU A 7 8.96 -12.41 2.72
CA GLU A 7 9.17 -13.84 2.46
C GLU A 7 7.86 -14.62 2.40
N CYS A 8 6.75 -14.00 2.83
CA CYS A 8 5.45 -14.64 2.71
C CYS A 8 5.16 -14.99 1.25
N PRO A 9 4.68 -16.21 0.99
CA PRO A 9 4.35 -16.61 -0.36
C PRO A 9 3.25 -15.69 -0.93
N LYS A 10 3.37 -15.36 -2.22
CA LYS A 10 2.28 -14.70 -2.93
C LYS A 10 1.08 -15.64 -2.91
N GLY A 11 -0.01 -15.21 -2.28
CA GLY A 11 -1.27 -15.92 -2.32
C GLY A 11 -1.87 -15.92 -3.72
N GLN A 12 -2.92 -16.72 -3.89
CA GLN A 12 -3.70 -16.69 -5.13
C GLN A 12 -4.52 -15.40 -5.18
N CYS A 13 -4.39 -14.67 -6.29
CA CYS A 13 -5.21 -13.48 -6.50
C CYS A 13 -6.65 -13.90 -6.82
N THR A 14 -7.62 -13.25 -6.17
CA THR A 14 -9.05 -13.57 -6.29
C THR A 14 -9.81 -12.57 -7.19
N ASN A 15 -9.13 -11.55 -7.71
CA ASN A 15 -9.75 -10.51 -8.53
C ASN A 15 -8.76 -9.95 -9.56
N PRO A 16 -9.26 -9.31 -10.65
CA PRO A 16 -8.41 -8.76 -11.72
C PRO A 16 -7.40 -7.72 -11.22
N TYR A 17 -7.78 -6.86 -10.27
CA TYR A 17 -6.88 -5.85 -9.72
C TYR A 17 -5.66 -6.49 -9.04
N GLY A 18 -5.88 -7.49 -8.18
CA GLY A 18 -4.78 -8.23 -7.55
C GLY A 18 -3.85 -8.88 -8.58
N TRP A 19 -4.41 -9.47 -9.63
CA TRP A 19 -3.63 -10.03 -10.74
C TRP A 19 -2.77 -8.98 -11.44
N THR A 20 -3.30 -7.78 -11.71
CA THR A 20 -2.49 -6.72 -12.34
C THR A 20 -1.26 -6.38 -11.51
N LYS A 21 -1.40 -6.28 -10.18
CA LYS A 21 -0.28 -6.01 -9.27
C LYS A 21 0.73 -7.15 -9.26
N SER A 22 0.27 -8.39 -9.17
CA SER A 22 1.14 -9.57 -9.17
C SER A 22 1.91 -9.71 -10.49
N MET A 23 1.25 -9.49 -11.63
CA MET A 23 1.89 -9.52 -12.95
C MET A 23 2.92 -8.41 -13.13
N LEU A 24 2.65 -7.19 -12.66
CA LEU A 24 3.61 -6.08 -12.70
C LEU A 24 4.87 -6.39 -11.91
N GLU A 25 4.77 -7.00 -10.74
CA GLU A 25 5.94 -7.43 -9.98
C GLU A 25 6.79 -8.45 -10.77
N GLN A 26 6.13 -9.39 -11.45
CA GLN A 26 6.84 -10.37 -12.27
C GLN A 26 7.51 -9.73 -13.47
N ILE A 27 6.78 -8.88 -14.21
CA ILE A 27 7.31 -8.16 -15.38
C ILE A 27 8.53 -7.33 -15.00
N LEU A 28 8.45 -6.56 -13.92
CA LEU A 28 9.57 -5.74 -13.44
C LEU A 28 10.79 -6.58 -13.04
N SER A 29 10.55 -7.73 -12.42
CA SER A 29 11.62 -8.67 -12.05
C SER A 29 12.30 -9.27 -13.29
N ASP A 30 11.53 -9.57 -14.33
CA ASP A 30 12.07 -10.15 -15.57
C ASP A 30 12.80 -9.09 -16.41
N ILE A 31 12.33 -7.85 -16.43
CA ILE A 31 13.05 -6.72 -17.05
C ILE A 31 14.43 -6.54 -16.39
N GLN A 32 14.48 -6.52 -15.06
CA GLN A 32 15.74 -6.38 -14.34
C GLN A 32 16.71 -7.54 -14.58
N LYS A 33 16.19 -8.76 -14.72
CA LYS A 33 17.03 -9.94 -15.08
C LYS A 33 17.57 -9.86 -16.51
N ALA A 34 16.76 -9.35 -17.44
CA ALA A 34 17.14 -9.22 -18.83
C ALA A 34 18.18 -8.10 -19.04
N ASP A 35 18.08 -7.04 -18.28
CA ASP A 35 18.98 -5.89 -18.34
C ASP A 35 19.37 -5.44 -16.91
N PRO A 36 20.56 -5.83 -16.44
CA PRO A 36 21.04 -5.50 -15.09
C PRO A 36 21.34 -4.01 -14.83
N GLU A 37 21.27 -3.15 -15.85
CA GLU A 37 21.37 -1.70 -15.65
C GLU A 37 20.11 -1.12 -14.97
N TRP A 38 18.98 -1.82 -15.07
CA TRP A 38 17.77 -1.45 -14.38
C TRP A 38 17.87 -1.71 -12.87
N ASN A 39 17.56 -0.68 -12.09
CA ASN A 39 17.41 -0.79 -10.64
C ASN A 39 15.93 -0.75 -10.30
N VAL A 40 15.38 -1.88 -9.88
CA VAL A 40 13.95 -2.03 -9.57
C VAL A 40 13.76 -2.19 -8.07
N VAL A 41 12.93 -1.34 -7.49
CA VAL A 41 12.48 -1.45 -6.09
C VAL A 41 10.97 -1.67 -6.09
N ILE A 42 10.52 -2.81 -5.60
CA ILE A 42 9.12 -3.16 -5.49
C ILE A 42 8.66 -2.83 -4.08
N LEU A 43 7.78 -1.84 -3.95
CA LEU A 43 7.18 -1.45 -2.69
C LEU A 43 5.78 -2.08 -2.57
N ARG A 44 5.60 -2.90 -1.53
CA ARG A 44 4.29 -3.42 -1.11
C ARG A 44 3.86 -2.66 0.13
N TYR A 45 2.78 -1.93 0.04
CA TYR A 45 2.28 -1.11 1.14
C TYR A 45 0.80 -1.38 1.41
N PHE A 46 0.42 -1.19 2.66
CA PHE A 46 -0.96 -1.29 3.13
C PHE A 46 -1.78 -0.09 2.71
N ASN A 47 -3.01 0.03 3.23
CA ASN A 47 -3.93 1.07 2.83
C ASN A 47 -3.41 2.47 3.23
N PRO A 48 -3.05 3.35 2.29
CA PRO A 48 -2.65 4.71 2.64
C PRO A 48 -3.85 5.53 3.10
N ILE A 49 -3.65 6.30 4.16
CA ILE A 49 -4.65 7.19 4.74
C ILE A 49 -4.05 8.55 5.10
N GLY A 50 -4.92 9.50 5.44
CA GLY A 50 -4.51 10.82 5.89
C GLY A 50 -4.26 11.81 4.77
N ALA A 51 -3.74 12.97 5.14
CA ALA A 51 -3.48 14.08 4.25
C ALA A 51 -2.22 14.83 4.66
N HIS A 52 -1.70 15.68 3.78
CA HIS A 52 -0.57 16.53 4.11
C HIS A 52 -0.98 17.64 5.10
N LYS A 53 -0.07 17.99 6.00
CA LYS A 53 -0.31 18.98 7.06
C LYS A 53 -0.71 20.38 6.57
N SER A 54 -0.44 20.70 5.29
CA SER A 54 -0.86 21.95 4.68
C SER A 54 -2.38 22.07 4.49
N GLY A 55 -3.12 20.94 4.54
CA GLY A 55 -4.55 20.90 4.22
C GLY A 55 -4.89 21.03 2.73
N THR A 56 -3.89 21.15 1.86
CA THR A 56 -4.09 21.37 0.41
C THR A 56 -3.89 20.09 -0.42
N MET A 57 -3.35 19.05 0.17
CA MET A 57 -3.13 17.75 -0.48
C MET A 57 -3.74 16.63 0.39
N GLY A 58 -4.63 15.87 -0.20
CA GLY A 58 -5.33 14.78 0.45
C GLY A 58 -6.17 13.99 -0.56
N GLU A 59 -6.99 13.09 -0.07
CA GLU A 59 -7.90 12.32 -0.88
C GLU A 59 -9.25 13.02 -0.98
N ASN A 60 -9.65 13.35 -2.22
CA ASN A 60 -10.95 13.93 -2.52
C ASN A 60 -11.58 13.18 -3.71
N PRO A 61 -12.14 11.99 -3.48
CA PRO A 61 -12.70 11.17 -4.54
C PRO A 61 -13.92 11.84 -5.20
N ASN A 62 -14.06 11.63 -6.51
CA ASN A 62 -15.26 12.00 -7.24
C ASN A 62 -16.39 11.02 -6.91
N GLY A 63 -17.49 11.52 -6.36
CA GLY A 63 -18.63 10.71 -5.94
C GLY A 63 -18.47 10.09 -4.55
N ILE A 64 -19.20 8.99 -4.30
CA ILE A 64 -19.17 8.28 -3.03
C ILE A 64 -17.85 7.51 -2.89
N PRO A 65 -17.09 7.73 -1.80
CA PRO A 65 -15.82 7.03 -1.60
C PRO A 65 -15.98 5.51 -1.49
N ASN A 66 -15.08 4.77 -2.11
CA ASN A 66 -14.99 3.31 -1.96
C ASN A 66 -14.06 2.89 -0.82
N ASN A 67 -13.16 3.78 -0.39
CA ASN A 67 -12.23 3.52 0.71
C ASN A 67 -12.80 4.00 2.04
N LEU A 68 -12.44 3.31 3.12
CA LEU A 68 -13.00 3.54 4.45
C LEU A 68 -12.74 4.95 4.96
N MET A 69 -11.49 5.41 4.97
CA MET A 69 -11.14 6.71 5.59
C MET A 69 -11.77 7.92 4.90
N PRO A 70 -11.76 8.07 3.57
CA PRO A 70 -12.48 9.18 2.93
C PRO A 70 -14.00 9.10 3.15
N TYR A 71 -14.57 7.89 3.28
CA TYR A 71 -15.97 7.74 3.63
C TYR A 71 -16.25 8.24 5.05
N ILE A 72 -15.47 7.81 6.05
CA ILE A 72 -15.58 8.25 7.45
C ILE A 72 -15.45 9.77 7.54
N THR A 73 -14.47 10.36 6.86
CA THR A 73 -14.28 11.81 6.90
C THR A 73 -15.44 12.59 6.29
N GLN A 74 -16.07 12.06 5.23
CA GLN A 74 -17.28 12.67 4.65
C GLN A 74 -18.50 12.56 5.59
N VAL A 75 -18.61 11.49 6.35
CA VAL A 75 -19.64 11.38 7.43
C VAL A 75 -19.33 12.38 8.53
N ALA A 76 -18.10 12.46 8.98
CA ALA A 76 -17.68 13.36 10.07
C ALA A 76 -17.93 14.84 9.77
N VAL A 77 -17.81 15.26 8.50
CA VAL A 77 -18.11 16.64 8.08
C VAL A 77 -19.55 16.84 7.59
N GLY A 78 -20.42 15.83 7.74
CA GLY A 78 -21.84 15.89 7.39
C GLY A 78 -22.17 15.84 5.91
N LYS A 79 -21.21 15.44 5.04
CA LYS A 79 -21.48 15.23 3.61
C LYS A 79 -22.24 13.93 3.35
N LEU A 80 -22.01 12.91 4.17
CA LEU A 80 -22.74 11.65 4.18
C LEU A 80 -23.42 11.46 5.52
N GLU A 81 -24.59 10.83 5.50
CA GLU A 81 -25.44 10.66 6.67
C GLU A 81 -24.84 9.71 7.71
N LYS A 82 -24.36 8.55 7.25
CA LYS A 82 -23.90 7.47 8.12
C LYS A 82 -22.90 6.56 7.42
N LEU A 83 -22.08 5.87 8.21
CA LEU A 83 -21.21 4.80 7.74
C LEU A 83 -22.01 3.49 7.66
N GLY A 84 -21.98 2.84 6.51
CA GLY A 84 -22.54 1.50 6.33
C GLY A 84 -21.51 0.43 6.70
N VAL A 85 -21.90 -0.52 7.57
CA VAL A 85 -21.13 -1.72 7.87
C VAL A 85 -21.76 -2.90 7.11
N PHE A 86 -21.01 -3.50 6.17
CA PHE A 86 -21.50 -4.56 5.30
C PHE A 86 -21.13 -5.94 5.87
N GLY A 87 -21.81 -6.32 6.93
CA GLY A 87 -21.59 -7.59 7.63
C GLY A 87 -20.66 -7.46 8.84
N ASN A 88 -20.76 -8.45 9.74
CA ASN A 88 -19.98 -8.56 10.97
C ASN A 88 -19.70 -10.03 11.31
N ASP A 89 -19.51 -10.85 10.30
CA ASP A 89 -19.39 -12.30 10.37
C ASP A 89 -17.97 -12.82 10.03
N TYR A 90 -16.99 -11.92 9.98
CA TYR A 90 -15.58 -12.31 9.88
C TYR A 90 -15.08 -12.87 11.21
N ASP A 91 -14.15 -13.83 11.15
CA ASP A 91 -13.45 -14.36 12.32
C ASP A 91 -12.40 -13.37 12.84
N THR A 92 -12.89 -12.27 13.42
CA THR A 92 -12.12 -11.16 13.99
C THR A 92 -12.76 -10.69 15.28
N HIS A 93 -12.07 -9.87 16.08
CA HIS A 93 -12.57 -9.42 17.38
C HIS A 93 -13.94 -8.73 17.31
N ASP A 94 -14.19 -7.95 16.27
CA ASP A 94 -15.45 -7.18 16.10
C ASP A 94 -16.30 -7.69 14.93
N GLY A 95 -15.90 -8.80 14.30
CA GLY A 95 -16.60 -9.38 13.16
C GLY A 95 -16.36 -8.64 11.84
N THR A 96 -15.54 -7.60 11.82
CA THR A 96 -15.21 -6.86 10.59
C THR A 96 -13.81 -7.18 10.07
N GLY A 97 -13.51 -6.76 8.84
CA GLY A 97 -12.20 -7.00 8.24
C GLY A 97 -11.10 -6.16 8.88
N VAL A 98 -10.06 -6.81 9.41
CA VAL A 98 -8.86 -6.14 9.93
C VAL A 98 -7.97 -5.68 8.78
N ARG A 99 -7.46 -4.45 8.88
CA ARG A 99 -6.57 -3.84 7.88
C ARG A 99 -5.48 -3.03 8.57
N ASP A 100 -4.29 -3.07 8.00
CA ASP A 100 -3.21 -2.16 8.34
C ASP A 100 -3.29 -0.88 7.51
N TYR A 101 -2.89 0.22 8.11
CA TYR A 101 -2.91 1.53 7.49
C TYR A 101 -1.54 2.21 7.61
N ILE A 102 -1.17 2.97 6.59
CA ILE A 102 0.03 3.79 6.58
C ILE A 102 -0.34 5.24 6.29
N HIS A 103 0.27 6.18 6.98
CA HIS A 103 0.03 7.60 6.69
C HIS A 103 0.64 7.97 5.33
N VAL A 104 -0.14 8.64 4.47
CA VAL A 104 0.26 8.93 3.08
C VAL A 104 1.58 9.73 2.98
N VAL A 105 1.86 10.62 3.94
CA VAL A 105 3.12 11.37 3.98
C VAL A 105 4.31 10.45 4.27
N ASP A 106 4.15 9.46 5.13
CA ASP A 106 5.22 8.51 5.44
C ASP A 106 5.43 7.53 4.29
N LEU A 107 4.36 7.12 3.62
CA LEU A 107 4.45 6.37 2.37
C LEU A 107 5.23 7.17 1.30
N ALA A 108 4.93 8.46 1.12
CA ALA A 108 5.66 9.32 0.19
C ALA A 108 7.15 9.46 0.54
N LYS A 109 7.47 9.63 1.82
CA LYS A 109 8.87 9.63 2.31
C LYS A 109 9.55 8.29 2.03
N GLY A 110 8.83 7.17 2.21
CA GLY A 110 9.31 5.83 1.88
C GLY A 110 9.73 5.72 0.42
N HIS A 111 8.90 6.19 -0.51
CA HIS A 111 9.22 6.22 -1.95
C HIS A 111 10.50 7.03 -2.23
N VAL A 112 10.62 8.22 -1.66
CA VAL A 112 11.82 9.06 -1.83
C VAL A 112 13.07 8.39 -1.27
N LYS A 113 12.95 7.74 -0.10
CA LYS A 113 14.07 6.99 0.51
C LYS A 113 14.45 5.76 -0.34
N ALA A 114 13.47 5.05 -0.88
CA ALA A 114 13.70 3.90 -1.75
C ALA A 114 14.46 4.30 -3.02
N LEU A 115 14.08 5.38 -3.68
CA LEU A 115 14.81 5.94 -4.82
C LEU A 115 16.26 6.29 -4.46
N LYS A 116 16.48 6.99 -3.34
CA LYS A 116 17.83 7.33 -2.88
C LYS A 116 18.68 6.09 -2.61
N LYS A 117 18.10 5.06 -2.01
CA LYS A 117 18.79 3.79 -1.74
C LYS A 117 19.12 3.04 -3.03
N GLY A 118 18.24 3.04 -4.02
CA GLY A 118 18.48 2.48 -5.35
C GLY A 118 19.65 3.16 -6.07
N TYR A 119 19.86 4.47 -5.88
CA TYR A 119 21.01 5.21 -6.41
C TYR A 119 22.33 4.95 -5.66
N ILE A 120 22.25 4.68 -4.35
CA ILE A 120 23.45 4.49 -3.50
C ILE A 120 23.90 3.02 -3.49
N PHE A 121 22.97 2.10 -3.61
CA PHE A 121 23.22 0.68 -3.63
C PHE A 121 23.05 0.18 -5.07
N GLN A 122 24.13 0.14 -5.84
CA GLN A 122 24.24 -0.65 -7.06
C GLN A 122 24.80 -2.04 -6.71
N PRO A 123 24.00 -3.00 -6.26
CA PRO A 123 24.38 -4.40 -6.37
C PRO A 123 23.93 -4.81 -7.77
N ARG A 124 24.91 -5.02 -8.64
CA ARG A 124 24.66 -5.70 -9.91
C ARG A 124 23.86 -6.98 -9.61
N GLY A 125 22.58 -7.01 -9.97
CA GLY A 125 21.80 -8.23 -10.02
C GLY A 125 20.90 -8.59 -8.83
N ASN A 126 20.51 -7.67 -7.95
CA ASN A 126 19.55 -7.98 -6.88
C ASN A 126 18.28 -7.09 -6.91
N THR A 127 17.12 -7.72 -7.06
CA THR A 127 15.83 -7.10 -6.75
C THR A 127 15.74 -6.92 -5.24
N GLY A 128 15.96 -5.69 -4.75
CA GLY A 128 15.75 -5.37 -3.34
C GLY A 128 14.25 -5.26 -3.03
N LYS A 129 13.75 -6.12 -2.16
CA LYS A 129 12.44 -5.95 -1.54
C LYS A 129 12.64 -5.11 -0.28
N ILE A 130 11.86 -4.07 -0.10
CA ILE A 130 11.90 -3.23 1.10
C ILE A 130 10.51 -3.27 1.73
N SER A 131 10.42 -3.75 2.98
CA SER A 131 9.25 -3.55 3.81
C SER A 131 9.23 -2.13 4.38
N CYS A 132 8.06 -1.56 4.51
CA CYS A 132 7.85 -0.35 5.27
C CYS A 132 7.46 -0.75 6.70
N ASP A 133 8.40 -1.28 7.46
CA ASP A 133 8.21 -1.42 8.90
C ASP A 133 8.19 -0.02 9.52
N ALA A 134 7.12 0.26 10.24
CA ALA A 134 6.88 1.54 10.90
C ALA A 134 7.77 1.78 12.14
N ASP A 135 8.84 0.99 12.32
CA ASP A 135 9.74 1.09 13.46
C ASP A 135 11.13 1.54 13.04
N THR A 136 11.31 2.85 13.00
CA THR A 136 12.61 3.44 13.40
C THR A 136 12.37 4.79 14.06
N LYS A 137 12.69 4.80 15.36
CA LYS A 137 12.79 5.96 16.26
C LYS A 137 13.51 7.14 15.62
#